data_48804573d1cab3394c275972371f81cc
#
_entry.id   48804573d1cab3394c275972371f81cc
#
_cell.length_a   1.000
_cell.length_b   1.000
_cell.length_c   1.000
_cell.angle_alpha   90.00
_cell.angle_beta   90.00
_cell.angle_gamma   90.00
#
_symmetry.space_group_name_H-M   'P 1'
#
loop_
_entity.id
_entity.type
_entity.pdbx_description
1 polymer ?
#
loop_
_entity_poly.entity_id
_entity_poly.type
_entity_poly.pdbx_seq_one_letter_code
_entity_poly.pdbx_strand_id
1 'polypeptide(L)'
;MKYLDKFFKEVLRMYPLVPFVMREASENYTFKGTKVTIEKGTKLWVPAYGIQRDANIYPEPEKFDPERFNDDAVAARHPMAYLPFGDGPRNCIGSRFAQYESKVGIIAIIRNHKVDVCEKTKIPYESDPRSFMLALKGGVHLKITKVKN
;
A
#
# COMPACT_ATOMS: atom_id res chain seq x y z
N MET A 1 1.20 -0.56 -18.90
CA MET A 1 -0.23 -0.06 -18.93
C MET A 1 -0.37 1.02 -17.86
N LYS A 2 -0.29 2.30 -18.26
CA LYS A 2 -0.21 3.43 -17.31
C LYS A 2 -1.32 3.43 -16.23
N TYR A 3 -2.57 3.22 -16.62
CA TYR A 3 -3.68 3.22 -15.66
C TYR A 3 -3.60 2.05 -14.66
N LEU A 4 -3.27 0.84 -15.11
CA LEU A 4 -3.12 -0.32 -14.22
C LEU A 4 -2.00 -0.11 -13.19
N ASP A 5 -0.94 0.60 -13.58
CA ASP A 5 0.16 0.96 -12.65
C ASP A 5 -0.34 1.91 -11.56
N LYS A 6 -1.10 2.94 -11.94
CA LYS A 6 -1.71 3.88 -10.99
C LYS A 6 -2.72 3.20 -10.08
N PHE A 7 -3.60 2.36 -10.65
CA PHE A 7 -4.56 1.55 -9.91
C PHE A 7 -3.87 0.68 -8.86
N PHE A 8 -2.84 -0.06 -9.25
CA PHE A 8 -2.08 -0.94 -8.36
C PHE A 8 -1.41 -0.16 -7.23
N LYS A 9 -0.81 1.00 -7.55
CA LYS A 9 -0.19 1.88 -6.55
C LYS A 9 -1.22 2.41 -5.55
N GLU A 10 -2.42 2.79 -6.01
CA GLU A 10 -3.48 3.28 -5.13
C GLU A 10 -4.04 2.17 -4.23
N VAL A 11 -4.18 0.94 -4.74
CA VAL A 11 -4.51 -0.21 -3.90
C VAL A 11 -3.48 -0.39 -2.78
N LEU A 12 -2.18 -0.33 -3.09
CA LEU A 12 -1.12 -0.47 -2.10
C LEU A 12 -1.01 0.74 -1.15
N ARG A 13 -1.44 1.93 -1.57
CA ARG A 13 -1.56 3.07 -0.67
C ARG A 13 -2.62 2.82 0.39
N MET A 14 -3.79 2.41 -0.03
CA MET A 14 -4.91 2.17 0.89
C MET A 14 -4.75 0.89 1.71
N TYR A 15 -4.16 -0.15 1.10
CA TYR A 15 -4.05 -1.47 1.70
C TYR A 15 -2.60 -2.00 1.57
N PRO A 16 -1.61 -1.34 2.22
CA PRO A 16 -0.25 -1.85 2.23
C PRO A 16 -0.21 -3.20 2.95
N LEU A 17 0.49 -4.18 2.38
CA LEU A 17 0.55 -5.54 2.95
C LEU A 17 1.10 -5.53 4.38
N VAL A 18 2.11 -4.69 4.64
CA VAL A 18 2.69 -4.48 5.97
C VAL A 18 2.39 -3.05 6.40
N PRO A 19 1.66 -2.83 7.52
CA PRO A 19 1.20 -1.50 7.93
C PRO A 19 2.32 -0.59 8.46
N PHE A 20 3.49 -1.13 8.76
CA PHE A 20 4.64 -0.38 9.25
C PHE A 20 5.95 -0.96 8.73
N VAL A 21 6.98 -0.12 8.60
CA VAL A 21 8.33 -0.50 8.25
C VAL A 21 9.19 -0.47 9.52
N MET A 22 9.85 -1.59 9.83
CA MET A 22 10.72 -1.68 10.99
C MET A 22 12.17 -1.46 10.61
N ARG A 23 12.89 -0.74 11.46
CA ARG A 23 14.35 -0.51 11.37
C ARG A 23 14.96 -0.64 12.76
N GLU A 24 16.28 -0.74 12.79
CA GLU A 24 17.09 -0.65 13.99
C GLU A 24 18.20 0.36 13.76
N ALA A 25 18.42 1.25 14.70
CA ALA A 25 19.49 2.22 14.63
C ALA A 25 20.86 1.51 14.72
N SER A 26 21.70 1.66 13.70
CA SER A 26 23.05 1.07 13.65
C SER A 26 24.08 1.86 14.48
N GLU A 27 23.76 3.12 14.77
CA GLU A 27 24.56 4.07 15.54
C GLU A 27 23.65 5.08 16.24
N ASN A 28 24.19 5.89 17.15
CA ASN A 28 23.44 7.00 17.73
C ASN A 28 23.17 8.05 16.65
N TYR A 29 21.93 8.51 16.57
CA TYR A 29 21.51 9.51 15.60
C TYR A 29 20.68 10.60 16.27
N THR A 30 21.10 11.86 16.11
CA THR A 30 20.32 13.03 16.55
C THR A 30 19.62 13.66 15.35
N PHE A 31 18.31 13.82 15.43
CA PHE A 31 17.54 14.47 14.36
C PHE A 31 17.97 15.93 14.21
N LYS A 32 18.34 16.29 12.98
CA LYS A 32 18.80 17.64 12.65
C LYS A 32 17.75 18.69 13.05
N GLY A 33 18.19 19.71 13.78
CA GLY A 33 17.32 20.79 14.25
C GLY A 33 16.48 20.45 15.48
N THR A 34 16.73 19.32 16.13
CA THR A 34 16.03 18.89 17.36
C THR A 34 17.03 18.47 18.44
N LYS A 35 16.52 18.23 19.66
CA LYS A 35 17.26 17.58 20.76
C LYS A 35 16.99 16.07 20.87
N VAL A 36 16.25 15.52 19.91
CA VAL A 36 15.85 14.10 19.93
C VAL A 36 16.98 13.25 19.38
N THR A 37 17.51 12.37 20.22
CA THR A 37 18.55 11.39 19.86
C THR A 37 17.97 9.99 19.96
N ILE A 38 18.25 9.18 18.95
CA ILE A 38 17.98 7.74 18.94
C ILE A 38 19.29 7.04 19.21
N GLU A 39 19.30 6.18 20.23
CA GLU A 39 20.48 5.39 20.57
C GLU A 39 20.64 4.18 19.64
N LYS A 40 21.88 3.74 19.44
CA LYS A 40 22.19 2.50 18.74
C LYS A 40 21.39 1.33 19.31
N GLY A 41 20.85 0.48 18.45
CA GLY A 41 20.01 -0.67 18.81
C GLY A 41 18.52 -0.33 19.02
N THR A 42 18.15 0.95 19.02
CA THR A 42 16.74 1.35 19.15
C THR A 42 15.93 0.82 17.96
N LYS A 43 14.82 0.15 18.26
CA LYS A 43 13.84 -0.29 17.25
C LYS A 43 12.96 0.87 16.82
N LEU A 44 12.90 1.11 15.52
CA LEU A 44 12.14 2.19 14.91
C LEU A 44 10.99 1.61 14.09
N TRP A 45 9.80 2.16 14.29
CA TRP A 45 8.61 1.78 13.55
C TRP A 45 8.11 2.98 12.76
N VAL A 46 8.14 2.87 11.44
CA VAL A 46 7.61 3.88 10.53
C VAL A 46 6.19 3.45 10.12
N PRO A 47 5.14 4.19 10.50
CA PRO A 47 3.75 3.80 10.29
C PRO A 47 3.32 4.06 8.83
N ALA A 48 3.74 3.19 7.91
CA ALA A 48 3.46 3.32 6.48
C ALA A 48 1.95 3.47 6.19
N TYR A 49 1.12 2.67 6.86
CA TYR A 49 -0.33 2.76 6.74
C TYR A 49 -0.88 4.14 7.15
N GLY A 50 -0.40 4.68 8.27
CA GLY A 50 -0.80 6.02 8.75
C GLY A 50 -0.33 7.13 7.82
N ILE A 51 0.94 7.10 7.39
CA ILE A 51 1.50 8.08 6.45
C ILE A 51 0.72 8.10 5.14
N GLN A 52 0.40 6.92 4.60
CA GLN A 52 -0.32 6.77 3.35
C GLN A 52 -1.82 7.14 3.44
N ARG A 53 -2.31 7.44 4.64
CA ARG A 53 -3.68 7.93 4.92
C ARG A 53 -3.72 9.31 5.58
N ASP A 54 -2.58 9.99 5.69
CA ASP A 54 -2.52 11.35 6.22
C ASP A 54 -3.19 12.31 5.22
N ALA A 55 -4.22 13.02 5.66
CA ALA A 55 -4.98 13.95 4.82
C ALA A 55 -4.14 15.16 4.33
N ASN A 56 -3.06 15.52 5.05
CA ASN A 56 -2.13 16.55 4.62
C ASN A 56 -1.25 16.09 3.44
N ILE A 57 -1.06 14.79 3.28
CA ILE A 57 -0.26 14.19 2.20
C ILE A 57 -1.16 13.70 1.07
N TYR A 58 -2.28 13.10 1.43
CA TYR A 58 -3.28 12.53 0.54
C TYR A 58 -4.67 13.10 0.87
N PRO A 59 -5.06 14.25 0.31
CA PRO A 59 -6.41 14.81 0.54
C PRO A 59 -7.51 13.77 0.25
N GLU A 60 -8.56 13.72 1.07
CA GLU A 60 -9.61 12.69 1.02
C GLU A 60 -9.03 11.26 1.01
N PRO A 61 -8.24 10.85 2.02
CA PRO A 61 -7.41 9.63 1.94
C PRO A 61 -8.22 8.34 1.80
N GLU A 62 -9.49 8.34 2.19
CA GLU A 62 -10.38 7.17 2.06
C GLU A 62 -10.99 7.04 0.65
N LYS A 63 -10.88 8.06 -0.19
CA LYS A 63 -11.30 8.00 -1.58
C LYS A 63 -10.26 7.26 -2.41
N PHE A 64 -10.72 6.22 -3.13
CA PHE A 64 -9.90 5.51 -4.09
C PHE A 64 -9.72 6.34 -5.35
N ASP A 65 -8.51 6.83 -5.60
CA ASP A 65 -8.20 7.71 -6.72
C ASP A 65 -6.83 7.41 -7.33
N PRO A 66 -6.77 6.60 -8.39
CA PRO A 66 -5.52 6.28 -9.09
C PRO A 66 -4.79 7.49 -9.66
N GLU A 67 -5.49 8.61 -9.90
CA GLU A 67 -4.87 9.82 -10.48
C GLU A 67 -3.89 10.50 -9.50
N ARG A 68 -3.93 10.15 -8.21
CA ARG A 68 -2.90 10.53 -7.23
C ARG A 68 -1.49 10.05 -7.61
N PHE A 69 -1.40 9.11 -8.54
CA PHE A 69 -0.14 8.55 -9.05
C PHE A 69 0.18 9.02 -10.49
N ASN A 70 -0.38 10.16 -10.91
CA ASN A 70 0.12 10.90 -12.06
C ASN A 70 1.52 11.43 -11.78
N ASP A 71 2.31 11.58 -12.81
CA ASP A 71 3.72 11.97 -12.72
C ASP A 71 3.91 13.28 -11.93
N ASP A 72 3.07 14.29 -12.20
CA ASP A 72 3.11 15.59 -11.51
C ASP A 72 2.76 15.44 -10.01
N ALA A 73 1.73 14.68 -9.68
CA ALA A 73 1.32 14.47 -8.30
C ALA A 73 2.38 13.67 -7.51
N VAL A 74 3.05 12.75 -8.15
CA VAL A 74 4.17 12.00 -7.56
C VAL A 74 5.38 12.89 -7.34
N ALA A 75 5.73 13.73 -8.33
CA ALA A 75 6.86 14.65 -8.23
C ALA A 75 6.68 15.71 -7.12
N ALA A 76 5.44 16.16 -6.88
CA ALA A 76 5.12 17.12 -5.83
C ALA A 76 5.15 16.54 -4.41
N ARG A 77 5.14 15.22 -4.27
CA ARG A 77 5.04 14.52 -2.98
C ARG A 77 6.42 14.07 -2.48
N HIS A 78 6.62 14.16 -1.16
CA HIS A 78 7.85 13.62 -0.56
C HIS A 78 7.98 12.11 -0.86
N PRO A 79 9.16 11.61 -1.29
CA PRO A 79 9.33 10.20 -1.67
C PRO A 79 8.93 9.21 -0.57
N MET A 80 9.21 9.55 0.70
CA MET A 80 8.87 8.70 1.86
C MET A 80 7.37 8.71 2.22
N ALA A 81 6.53 9.43 1.49
CA ALA A 81 5.08 9.41 1.69
C ALA A 81 4.42 8.12 1.13
N TYR A 82 5.13 7.34 0.33
CA TYR A 82 4.64 6.09 -0.26
C TYR A 82 5.62 4.95 -0.06
N LEU A 83 5.32 4.06 0.89
CA LEU A 83 6.24 3.02 1.38
C LEU A 83 5.67 1.59 1.32
N PRO A 84 4.95 1.16 0.27
CA PRO A 84 4.29 -0.15 0.25
C PRO A 84 5.27 -1.32 0.29
N PHE A 85 6.51 -1.09 -0.13
CA PHE A 85 7.61 -2.06 -0.15
C PHE A 85 8.79 -1.64 0.72
N GLY A 86 8.61 -0.62 1.56
CA GLY A 86 9.70 0.03 2.29
C GLY A 86 10.62 0.82 1.36
N ASP A 87 11.75 1.26 1.90
CA ASP A 87 12.80 1.99 1.17
C ASP A 87 14.19 1.71 1.74
N GLY A 88 15.25 2.06 0.97
CA GLY A 88 16.65 1.90 1.32
C GLY A 88 17.17 0.46 1.15
N PRO A 89 18.32 0.13 1.77
CA PRO A 89 19.01 -1.15 1.57
C PRO A 89 18.22 -2.39 2.00
N ARG A 90 17.19 -2.20 2.83
CA ARG A 90 16.28 -3.24 3.35
C ARG A 90 14.87 -3.12 2.79
N ASN A 91 14.70 -2.55 1.59
CA ASN A 91 13.43 -2.59 0.87
C ASN A 91 13.05 -4.02 0.48
N CYS A 92 11.82 -4.23 0.09
CA CYS A 92 11.31 -5.54 -0.30
C CYS A 92 12.05 -6.07 -1.55
N ILE A 93 12.75 -7.19 -1.40
CA ILE A 93 13.47 -7.85 -2.52
C ILE A 93 12.50 -8.36 -3.61
N GLY A 94 11.27 -8.73 -3.23
CA GLY A 94 10.24 -9.23 -4.13
C GLY A 94 9.36 -8.14 -4.76
N SER A 95 9.64 -6.85 -4.58
CA SER A 95 8.76 -5.76 -5.02
C SER A 95 8.43 -5.79 -6.51
N ARG A 96 9.41 -6.08 -7.38
CA ARG A 96 9.22 -6.21 -8.82
C ARG A 96 8.36 -7.41 -9.16
N PHE A 97 8.67 -8.57 -8.57
CA PHE A 97 7.91 -9.79 -8.78
C PHE A 97 6.44 -9.61 -8.37
N ALA A 98 6.19 -9.09 -7.17
CA ALA A 98 4.84 -8.84 -6.66
C ALA A 98 4.03 -7.91 -7.59
N GLN A 99 4.67 -6.85 -8.12
CA GLN A 99 4.03 -5.93 -9.06
C GLN A 99 3.64 -6.62 -10.38
N TYR A 100 4.54 -7.43 -10.95
CA TYR A 100 4.25 -8.14 -12.20
C TYR A 100 3.21 -9.22 -12.01
N GLU A 101 3.36 -10.08 -11.01
CA GLU A 101 2.43 -11.16 -10.70
C GLU A 101 1.02 -10.65 -10.47
N SER A 102 0.86 -9.64 -9.62
CA SER A 102 -0.45 -9.04 -9.33
C SER A 102 -1.11 -8.45 -10.57
N LYS A 103 -0.35 -7.73 -11.41
CA LYS A 103 -0.89 -7.15 -12.65
C LYS A 103 -1.29 -8.23 -13.66
N VAL A 104 -0.49 -9.28 -13.81
CA VAL A 104 -0.82 -10.41 -14.67
C VAL A 104 -2.08 -11.10 -14.17
N GLY A 105 -2.20 -11.33 -12.86
CA GLY A 105 -3.42 -11.91 -12.25
C GLY A 105 -4.66 -11.07 -12.50
N ILE A 106 -4.58 -9.74 -12.29
CA ILE A 106 -5.68 -8.82 -12.56
C ILE A 106 -6.10 -8.90 -14.04
N ILE A 107 -5.12 -8.79 -14.97
CA ILE A 107 -5.39 -8.86 -16.41
C ILE A 107 -6.03 -10.19 -16.79
N ALA A 108 -5.54 -11.31 -16.27
CA ALA A 108 -6.08 -12.64 -16.57
C ALA A 108 -7.56 -12.76 -16.18
N ILE A 109 -7.94 -12.15 -15.05
CA ILE A 109 -9.33 -12.16 -14.58
C ILE A 109 -10.18 -11.21 -15.44
N ILE A 110 -9.82 -9.91 -15.52
CA ILE A 110 -10.69 -8.90 -16.13
C ILE A 110 -10.79 -9.02 -17.65
N ARG A 111 -9.83 -9.70 -18.31
CA ARG A 111 -9.87 -9.92 -19.77
C ARG A 111 -11.14 -10.64 -20.22
N ASN A 112 -11.63 -11.60 -19.43
CA ASN A 112 -12.74 -12.46 -19.81
C ASN A 112 -13.89 -12.46 -18.79
N HIS A 113 -13.75 -11.69 -17.71
CA HIS A 113 -14.73 -11.69 -16.63
C HIS A 113 -15.00 -10.28 -16.13
N LYS A 114 -16.24 -10.06 -15.74
CA LYS A 114 -16.68 -8.94 -14.93
C LYS A 114 -16.63 -9.34 -13.47
N VAL A 115 -16.14 -8.45 -12.61
CA VAL A 115 -16.06 -8.64 -11.16
C VAL A 115 -17.00 -7.64 -10.50
N ASP A 116 -17.94 -8.14 -9.71
CA ASP A 116 -18.93 -7.34 -9.00
C ASP A 116 -18.95 -7.73 -7.51
N VAL A 117 -19.56 -6.88 -6.69
CA VAL A 117 -19.91 -7.22 -5.31
C VAL A 117 -21.05 -8.26 -5.29
N CYS A 118 -21.16 -9.02 -4.20
CA CYS A 118 -22.23 -9.97 -3.98
C CYS A 118 -22.77 -9.85 -2.54
N GLU A 119 -23.83 -10.57 -2.20
CA GLU A 119 -24.44 -10.56 -0.86
C GLU A 119 -23.46 -10.86 0.28
N LYS A 120 -22.39 -11.63 -0.02
CA LYS A 120 -21.34 -11.97 0.94
C LYS A 120 -20.23 -10.91 1.04
N THR A 121 -20.25 -9.91 0.15
CA THR A 121 -19.24 -8.84 0.16
C THR A 121 -19.51 -7.90 1.33
N LYS A 122 -18.57 -7.81 2.26
CA LYS A 122 -18.65 -6.89 3.40
C LYS A 122 -18.09 -5.53 3.02
N ILE A 123 -18.85 -4.47 3.19
CA ILE A 123 -18.43 -3.08 2.96
C ILE A 123 -18.94 -2.25 4.17
N PRO A 124 -18.09 -1.51 4.87
CA PRO A 124 -16.62 -1.44 4.69
C PRO A 124 -15.92 -2.74 5.11
N TYR A 125 -14.74 -2.97 4.56
CA TYR A 125 -13.89 -4.08 5.00
C TYR A 125 -13.29 -3.79 6.38
N GLU A 126 -13.28 -4.82 7.23
CA GLU A 126 -12.61 -4.78 8.53
C GLU A 126 -11.27 -5.51 8.47
N SER A 127 -10.24 -4.93 9.06
CA SER A 127 -8.94 -5.59 9.21
C SER A 127 -9.03 -6.70 10.27
N ASP A 128 -8.36 -7.83 10.05
CA ASP A 128 -8.25 -8.89 11.07
C ASP A 128 -7.13 -8.50 12.08
N PRO A 129 -7.46 -8.20 13.33
CA PRO A 129 -6.50 -7.76 14.33
C PRO A 129 -5.50 -8.86 14.74
N ARG A 130 -5.76 -10.11 14.36
CA ARG A 130 -4.87 -11.25 14.65
C ARG A 130 -3.77 -11.40 13.60
N SER A 131 -3.86 -10.70 12.48
CA SER A 131 -2.87 -10.78 11.41
C SER A 131 -1.83 -9.67 11.54
N PHE A 132 -0.55 -10.07 11.49
CA PHE A 132 0.55 -9.12 11.39
C PHE A 132 0.55 -8.33 10.07
N MET A 133 0.15 -8.97 8.99
CA MET A 133 -0.08 -8.32 7.70
C MET A 133 -1.50 -7.79 7.63
N LEU A 134 -1.72 -6.77 6.81
CA LEU A 134 -3.06 -6.25 6.57
C LEU A 134 -3.90 -7.32 5.85
N ALA A 135 -4.64 -8.08 6.62
CA ALA A 135 -5.59 -9.07 6.14
C ALA A 135 -7.01 -8.62 6.45
N LEU A 136 -7.94 -8.97 5.58
CA LEU A 136 -9.35 -8.63 5.74
C LEU A 136 -10.09 -9.75 6.46
N LYS A 137 -10.83 -9.38 7.51
CA LYS A 137 -11.58 -10.32 8.35
C LYS A 137 -12.64 -11.06 7.53
N GLY A 138 -12.48 -12.38 7.44
CA GLY A 138 -13.38 -13.24 6.68
C GLY A 138 -13.12 -13.25 5.16
N GLY A 139 -12.04 -12.63 4.70
CA GLY A 139 -11.66 -12.61 3.29
C GLY A 139 -12.50 -11.66 2.44
N VAL A 140 -12.30 -11.72 1.12
CA VAL A 140 -13.02 -10.94 0.12
C VAL A 140 -13.88 -11.86 -0.73
N HIS A 141 -15.19 -11.65 -0.71
CA HIS A 141 -16.14 -12.39 -1.54
C HIS A 141 -16.62 -11.51 -2.68
N LEU A 142 -16.44 -11.99 -3.92
CA LEU A 142 -16.82 -11.27 -5.14
C LEU A 142 -17.58 -12.21 -6.09
N LYS A 143 -18.47 -11.64 -6.89
CA LYS A 143 -19.14 -12.33 -7.99
C LYS A 143 -18.31 -12.16 -9.25
N ILE A 144 -17.91 -13.27 -9.86
CA ILE A 144 -17.19 -13.28 -11.13
C ILE A 144 -18.12 -13.82 -12.20
N THR A 145 -18.36 -13.02 -13.25
CA THR A 145 -19.24 -13.38 -14.37
C THR A 145 -18.45 -13.37 -15.66
N LYS A 146 -18.50 -14.45 -16.42
CA LYS A 146 -17.84 -14.54 -17.73
C LYS A 146 -18.48 -13.54 -18.70
N VAL A 147 -17.66 -12.73 -19.35
CA VAL A 147 -18.09 -11.84 -20.43
C VAL A 147 -18.16 -12.68 -21.70
N LYS A 148 -19.33 -12.68 -22.39
CA LYS A 148 -19.44 -13.29 -23.71
C LYS A 148 -18.77 -12.33 -24.71
N ASN A 149 -17.77 -12.83 -25.41
CA ASN A 149 -17.23 -12.17 -26.59
C ASN A 149 -18.21 -12.34 -27.74
#